data_c99cec7ca9c951ec88508d1a7560fbf3
#
_entry.id   c99cec7ca9c951ec88508d1a7560fbf3
#
_cell.length_a   1.000
_cell.length_b   1.000
_cell.length_c   1.000
_cell.angle_alpha   90.00
_cell.angle_beta   90.00
_cell.angle_gamma   90.00
#
_symmetry.space_group_name_H-M   'P 1'
#
loop_
_entity.id
_entity.type
_entity.pdbx_description
1 polymer ?
#
loop_
_entity_poly.entity_id
_entity_poly.type
_entity_poly.pdbx_seq_one_letter_code
_entity_poly.pdbx_strand_id
1 'polypeptide(L)'
;MPGKALILVENLSVPFDRRVWQESTTLRDAGWEVHVICPQGTKRDTEREVEIDGVKIHRYPLRAATGGPLGYLSEYGSALWHTYRLAKRIGPVDVVHACNPPDLFYLIGRRLKRRGASFIFDQHDLVPELYLSRFDRGQDFLYRLVCRLERATYRTADVVIATNESYREVAQSRGGKKPDEVFVVRSAPAIERFHSVPPDESLKRGKPYMLCYLGVMGPQDGVDYALRSLARLRDEQGRTDWHAAFVGGGDTFDAMVALSKELGLADFVDFTGRIPDEDLLRYLSTADVCLSPDPLNPLNDVSTMNKVMEYMAMGRPIVSFDLREAKVSAGEAALYAPPNDESEFAKLIALLLDDPEERRRMGELGQARVHGPLSWENSRKALLAAYDAARP
;
A
#
# COMPACT_ATOMS: atom_id res chain seq x y z
N MET A 1 1.86 33.14 -2.50
CA MET A 1 0.59 32.37 -2.51
C MET A 1 0.92 30.96 -2.99
N PRO A 2 0.26 29.93 -2.49
CA PRO A 2 0.39 28.58 -3.05
C PRO A 2 0.05 28.63 -4.54
N GLY A 3 0.72 27.80 -5.32
CA GLY A 3 0.57 27.73 -6.78
C GLY A 3 -0.37 26.62 -7.24
N LYS A 4 -0.19 26.18 -8.46
CA LYS A 4 -0.91 25.05 -9.07
C LYS A 4 -0.08 23.77 -9.00
N ALA A 5 -0.62 22.73 -8.35
CA ALA A 5 -0.04 21.40 -8.27
C ALA A 5 -0.71 20.43 -9.25
N LEU A 6 0.07 19.63 -9.94
CA LEU A 6 -0.38 18.57 -10.83
C LEU A 6 0.13 17.22 -10.34
N ILE A 7 -0.76 16.38 -9.84
CA ILE A 7 -0.44 15.03 -9.36
C ILE A 7 -0.73 14.01 -10.47
N LEU A 8 0.22 13.12 -10.73
CA LEU A 8 0.16 12.10 -11.76
C LEU A 8 0.15 10.71 -11.14
N VAL A 9 -0.90 9.93 -11.41
CA VAL A 9 -1.11 8.57 -10.90
C VAL A 9 -1.47 7.64 -12.04
N GLU A 10 -1.04 6.39 -11.99
CA GLU A 10 -1.31 5.41 -13.04
C GLU A 10 -2.13 4.21 -12.57
N ASN A 11 -1.87 3.70 -11.38
CA ASN A 11 -2.38 2.39 -10.97
C ASN A 11 -3.82 2.42 -10.41
N LEU A 12 -4.27 3.53 -9.83
CA LEU A 12 -5.60 3.64 -9.21
C LEU A 12 -6.30 4.95 -9.54
N SER A 13 -7.63 4.91 -9.58
CA SER A 13 -8.45 6.12 -9.67
C SER A 13 -8.43 6.89 -8.34
N VAL A 14 -8.61 8.21 -8.41
CA VAL A 14 -8.76 9.10 -7.25
C VAL A 14 -10.23 9.53 -7.18
N PRO A 15 -10.87 9.51 -5.98
CA PRO A 15 -10.31 9.38 -4.62
C PRO A 15 -10.12 7.94 -4.10
N PHE A 16 -10.27 6.90 -4.94
CA PHE A 16 -10.08 5.52 -4.50
C PHE A 16 -8.65 5.22 -4.03
N ASP A 17 -7.62 5.82 -4.66
CA ASP A 17 -6.27 5.89 -4.13
C ASP A 17 -6.24 6.83 -2.92
N ARG A 18 -6.22 6.25 -1.74
CA ARG A 18 -6.37 6.97 -0.48
C ARG A 18 -5.17 7.82 -0.13
N ARG A 19 -3.95 7.36 -0.45
CA ARG A 19 -2.74 8.13 -0.20
C ARG A 19 -2.77 9.41 -1.03
N VAL A 20 -2.97 9.28 -2.32
CA VAL A 20 -3.05 10.42 -3.23
C VAL A 20 -4.22 11.34 -2.88
N TRP A 21 -5.33 10.79 -2.39
CA TRP A 21 -6.45 11.59 -1.92
C TRP A 21 -6.11 12.42 -0.69
N GLN A 22 -5.47 11.82 0.32
CA GLN A 22 -5.00 12.53 1.53
C GLN A 22 -3.98 13.61 1.18
N GLU A 23 -3.06 13.35 0.27
CA GLU A 23 -2.10 14.34 -0.22
C GLU A 23 -2.80 15.49 -0.96
N SER A 24 -3.71 15.15 -1.86
CA SER A 24 -4.48 16.14 -2.65
C SER A 24 -5.30 17.08 -1.76
N THR A 25 -6.02 16.54 -0.78
CA THR A 25 -6.83 17.32 0.14
C THR A 25 -5.96 18.16 1.08
N THR A 26 -4.83 17.61 1.54
CA THR A 26 -3.85 18.34 2.34
C THR A 26 -3.30 19.58 1.60
N LEU A 27 -2.95 19.40 0.32
CA LEU A 27 -2.44 20.51 -0.50
C LEU A 27 -3.51 21.55 -0.78
N ARG A 28 -4.75 21.13 -1.08
CA ARG A 28 -5.90 22.02 -1.21
C ARG A 28 -6.09 22.86 0.04
N ASP A 29 -6.06 22.23 1.23
CA ASP A 29 -6.26 22.90 2.52
C ASP A 29 -5.11 23.90 2.82
N ALA A 30 -3.92 23.63 2.26
CA ALA A 30 -2.80 24.56 2.28
C ALA A 30 -2.90 25.66 1.20
N GLY A 31 -3.99 25.69 0.43
CA GLY A 31 -4.32 26.73 -0.55
C GLY A 31 -3.77 26.48 -1.96
N TRP A 32 -3.30 25.29 -2.29
CA TRP A 32 -2.88 24.92 -3.65
C TRP A 32 -4.11 24.69 -4.56
N GLU A 33 -4.02 25.14 -5.82
CA GLU A 33 -4.92 24.66 -6.86
C GLU A 33 -4.47 23.26 -7.28
N VAL A 34 -5.21 22.21 -6.87
CA VAL A 34 -4.81 20.82 -7.07
C VAL A 34 -5.53 20.20 -8.25
N HIS A 35 -4.75 19.70 -9.21
CA HIS A 35 -5.20 18.87 -10.32
C HIS A 35 -4.61 17.46 -10.19
N VAL A 36 -5.44 16.43 -10.36
CA VAL A 36 -5.01 15.03 -10.39
C VAL A 36 -5.30 14.44 -11.75
N ILE A 37 -4.33 13.77 -12.36
CA ILE A 37 -4.53 12.93 -13.53
C ILE A 37 -4.38 11.47 -13.12
N CYS A 38 -5.43 10.66 -13.32
CA CYS A 38 -5.46 9.25 -12.95
C CYS A 38 -6.28 8.41 -13.93
N PRO A 39 -6.22 7.07 -13.88
CA PRO A 39 -7.12 6.23 -14.67
C PRO A 39 -8.56 6.31 -14.17
N GLN A 40 -9.51 5.97 -15.06
CA GLN A 40 -10.90 5.70 -14.69
C GLN A 40 -10.99 4.39 -13.91
N GLY A 41 -11.84 4.36 -12.90
CA GLY A 41 -12.22 3.12 -12.24
C GLY A 41 -13.22 2.30 -13.10
N THR A 42 -13.43 1.04 -12.74
CA THR A 42 -14.32 0.13 -13.48
C THR A 42 -15.79 0.23 -13.06
N LYS A 43 -16.05 0.39 -11.77
CA LYS A 43 -17.43 0.47 -11.21
C LYS A 43 -17.71 1.80 -10.53
N ARG A 44 -16.68 2.51 -10.11
CA ARG A 44 -16.70 3.84 -9.47
C ARG A 44 -15.70 4.72 -10.20
N ASP A 45 -15.75 6.02 -9.97
CA ASP A 45 -14.79 6.96 -10.55
C ASP A 45 -14.73 6.90 -12.10
N THR A 46 -15.89 6.77 -12.74
CA THR A 46 -16.01 6.58 -14.19
C THR A 46 -16.09 7.90 -14.96
N GLU A 47 -16.41 9.00 -14.31
CA GLU A 47 -16.48 10.33 -14.92
C GLU A 47 -15.08 10.80 -15.34
N ARG A 48 -14.98 11.37 -16.54
CA ARG A 48 -13.68 11.82 -17.06
C ARG A 48 -13.13 13.06 -16.40
N GLU A 49 -14.01 13.96 -15.99
CA GLU A 49 -13.67 15.21 -15.32
C GLU A 49 -14.67 15.45 -14.20
N VAL A 50 -14.16 15.67 -13.00
CA VAL A 50 -14.98 15.95 -11.82
C VAL A 50 -14.16 16.81 -10.85
N GLU A 51 -14.85 17.64 -10.10
CA GLU A 51 -14.28 18.33 -8.94
C GLU A 51 -14.92 17.74 -7.68
N ILE A 52 -14.10 17.21 -6.79
CA ILE A 52 -14.52 16.65 -5.50
C ILE A 52 -13.77 17.39 -4.41
N ASP A 53 -14.49 17.95 -3.46
CA ASP A 53 -13.91 18.72 -2.35
C ASP A 53 -12.84 19.75 -2.78
N GLY A 54 -13.05 20.43 -3.91
CA GLY A 54 -12.12 21.43 -4.44
C GLY A 54 -10.88 20.87 -5.13
N VAL A 55 -10.76 19.56 -5.30
CA VAL A 55 -9.71 18.90 -6.09
C VAL A 55 -10.25 18.58 -7.48
N LYS A 56 -9.56 19.05 -8.52
CA LYS A 56 -9.93 18.82 -9.94
C LYS A 56 -9.31 17.53 -10.43
N ILE A 57 -10.13 16.54 -10.76
CA ILE A 57 -9.71 15.20 -11.16
C ILE A 57 -9.97 14.99 -12.66
N HIS A 58 -8.94 14.59 -13.40
CA HIS A 58 -8.96 14.33 -14.83
C HIS A 58 -8.65 12.85 -15.07
N ARG A 59 -9.64 12.05 -15.45
CA ARG A 59 -9.50 10.62 -15.62
C ARG A 59 -9.40 10.22 -17.09
N TYR A 60 -8.52 9.27 -17.36
CA TYR A 60 -8.35 8.68 -18.69
C TYR A 60 -8.74 7.20 -18.70
N PRO A 61 -9.22 6.67 -19.85
CA PRO A 61 -9.50 5.25 -19.96
C PRO A 61 -8.19 4.47 -19.99
N LEU A 62 -8.03 3.51 -19.07
CA LEU A 62 -6.91 2.61 -19.02
C LEU A 62 -7.41 1.17 -19.13
N ARG A 63 -6.79 0.39 -20.01
CA ARG A 63 -7.02 -1.04 -20.09
C ARG A 63 -5.92 -1.71 -19.27
N ALA A 64 -6.32 -2.45 -18.25
CA ALA A 64 -5.38 -3.22 -17.45
C ALA A 64 -4.59 -4.21 -18.33
N ALA A 65 -3.33 -4.42 -17.99
CA ALA A 65 -2.48 -5.37 -18.70
C ALA A 65 -3.07 -6.77 -18.64
N THR A 66 -3.06 -7.47 -19.78
CA THR A 66 -3.52 -8.86 -19.88
C THR A 66 -2.42 -9.88 -19.53
N GLY A 67 -1.51 -9.49 -18.61
CA GLY A 67 -0.40 -10.32 -18.13
C GLY A 67 0.90 -10.15 -18.92
N GLY A 68 2.00 -10.47 -18.25
CA GLY A 68 3.35 -10.44 -18.78
C GLY A 68 3.94 -9.05 -19.05
N PRO A 69 5.28 -8.96 -19.23
CA PRO A 69 5.98 -7.69 -19.36
C PRO A 69 5.56 -6.80 -20.53
N LEU A 70 5.12 -7.41 -21.64
CA LEU A 70 4.64 -6.67 -22.83
C LEU A 70 3.28 -6.00 -22.58
N GLY A 71 2.41 -6.63 -21.79
CA GLY A 71 1.14 -6.05 -21.35
C GLY A 71 1.36 -4.77 -20.56
N TYR A 72 2.27 -4.81 -19.57
CA TYR A 72 2.65 -3.64 -18.78
C TYR A 72 3.29 -2.53 -19.63
N LEU A 73 4.12 -2.87 -20.61
CA LEU A 73 4.69 -1.87 -21.50
C LEU A 73 3.62 -1.13 -22.30
N SER A 74 2.61 -1.84 -22.80
CA SER A 74 1.46 -1.25 -23.50
C SER A 74 0.61 -0.37 -22.59
N GLU A 75 0.34 -0.83 -21.36
CA GLU A 75 -0.42 -0.11 -20.34
C GLU A 75 0.27 1.19 -19.97
N TYR A 76 1.54 1.13 -19.60
CA TYR A 76 2.34 2.31 -19.22
C TYR A 76 2.55 3.29 -20.37
N GLY A 77 2.71 2.78 -21.60
CA GLY A 77 2.80 3.63 -22.79
C GLY A 77 1.50 4.40 -23.05
N SER A 78 0.36 3.73 -22.91
CA SER A 78 -0.97 4.34 -23.00
C SER A 78 -1.21 5.37 -21.91
N ALA A 79 -0.89 5.02 -20.65
CA ALA A 79 -0.99 5.92 -19.49
C ALA A 79 -0.14 7.19 -19.70
N LEU A 80 1.11 7.04 -20.13
CA LEU A 80 2.01 8.16 -20.40
C LEU A 80 1.44 9.10 -21.47
N TRP A 81 0.88 8.54 -22.56
CA TRP A 81 0.30 9.33 -23.66
C TRP A 81 -0.94 10.11 -23.21
N HIS A 82 -1.86 9.45 -22.50
CA HIS A 82 -3.06 10.09 -21.97
C HIS A 82 -2.71 11.18 -20.96
N THR A 83 -1.84 10.87 -20.02
CA THR A 83 -1.36 11.81 -18.99
C THR A 83 -0.70 13.03 -19.63
N TYR A 84 0.15 12.83 -20.64
CA TYR A 84 0.78 13.94 -21.35
C TYR A 84 -0.25 14.85 -22.06
N ARG A 85 -1.27 14.29 -22.70
CA ARG A 85 -2.33 15.06 -23.35
C ARG A 85 -3.15 15.89 -22.35
N LEU A 86 -3.50 15.28 -21.22
CA LEU A 86 -4.24 15.96 -20.14
C LEU A 86 -3.40 17.06 -19.50
N ALA A 87 -2.14 16.78 -19.18
CA ALA A 87 -1.22 17.78 -18.63
C ALA A 87 -1.04 18.99 -19.57
N LYS A 88 -0.97 18.73 -20.90
CA LYS A 88 -0.92 19.82 -21.89
C LYS A 88 -2.20 20.68 -21.90
N ARG A 89 -3.37 20.07 -21.66
CA ARG A 89 -4.67 20.77 -21.62
C ARG A 89 -4.84 21.60 -20.35
N ILE A 90 -4.34 21.09 -19.20
CA ILE A 90 -4.35 21.80 -17.92
C ILE A 90 -3.49 23.07 -17.98
N GLY A 91 -2.42 23.04 -18.77
CA GLY A 91 -1.55 24.19 -19.01
C GLY A 91 -0.41 24.33 -18.01
N PRO A 92 0.07 25.55 -17.73
CA PRO A 92 1.19 25.78 -16.82
C PRO A 92 0.84 25.38 -15.38
N VAL A 93 1.82 24.75 -14.71
CA VAL A 93 1.75 24.35 -13.30
C VAL A 93 3.06 24.72 -12.61
N ASP A 94 3.02 24.92 -11.31
CA ASP A 94 4.21 25.27 -10.51
C ASP A 94 4.92 24.01 -10.02
N VAL A 95 4.17 22.96 -9.69
CA VAL A 95 4.71 21.69 -9.22
C VAL A 95 4.06 20.53 -9.98
N VAL A 96 4.88 19.59 -10.46
CA VAL A 96 4.45 18.27 -10.94
C VAL A 96 4.86 17.24 -9.91
N HIS A 97 3.90 16.55 -9.35
CA HIS A 97 4.07 15.48 -8.37
C HIS A 97 3.72 14.15 -9.04
N ALA A 98 4.71 13.29 -9.26
CA ALA A 98 4.52 12.03 -9.95
C ALA A 98 4.68 10.85 -9.00
N CYS A 99 3.61 10.06 -8.88
CA CYS A 99 3.58 8.80 -8.13
C CYS A 99 4.05 7.65 -9.04
N ASN A 100 4.82 6.72 -8.50
CA ASN A 100 5.15 5.49 -9.18
C ASN A 100 4.38 4.28 -8.61
N PRO A 101 4.33 3.13 -9.31
CA PRO A 101 4.69 2.93 -10.71
C PRO A 101 3.77 3.68 -11.67
N PRO A 102 4.22 3.94 -12.94
CA PRO A 102 5.49 3.61 -13.56
C PRO A 102 6.56 4.69 -13.39
N ASP A 103 7.82 4.30 -13.42
CA ASP A 103 8.95 5.24 -13.46
C ASP A 103 9.14 5.86 -14.87
N LEU A 104 8.05 6.33 -15.47
CA LEU A 104 8.04 6.96 -16.80
C LEU A 104 7.58 8.41 -16.78
N PHE A 105 6.89 8.83 -15.71
CA PHE A 105 6.35 10.19 -15.63
C PHE A 105 7.43 11.28 -15.54
N TYR A 106 8.70 10.91 -15.28
CA TYR A 106 9.80 11.85 -15.40
C TYR A 106 9.91 12.48 -16.79
N LEU A 107 9.42 11.81 -17.86
CA LEU A 107 9.39 12.39 -19.21
C LEU A 107 8.47 13.60 -19.29
N ILE A 108 7.32 13.54 -18.61
CA ILE A 108 6.40 14.67 -18.46
C ILE A 108 7.03 15.73 -17.55
N GLY A 109 7.58 15.31 -16.41
CA GLY A 109 8.29 16.18 -15.46
C GLY A 109 9.38 16.99 -16.13
N ARG A 110 10.28 16.36 -16.91
CA ARG A 110 11.34 17.04 -17.66
C ARG A 110 10.82 18.12 -18.63
N ARG A 111 9.67 17.84 -19.26
CA ARG A 111 9.07 18.79 -20.19
C ARG A 111 8.47 19.99 -19.46
N LEU A 112 7.80 19.76 -18.33
CA LEU A 112 7.19 20.83 -17.56
C LEU A 112 8.25 21.63 -16.79
N LYS A 113 9.33 21.01 -16.32
CA LYS A 113 10.50 21.70 -15.74
C LYS A 113 11.12 22.74 -16.71
N ARG A 114 11.20 22.43 -18.02
CA ARG A 114 11.66 23.41 -19.02
C ARG A 114 10.70 24.60 -19.17
N ARG A 115 9.53 24.56 -18.56
CA ARG A 115 8.52 25.63 -18.54
C ARG A 115 8.39 26.31 -17.17
N GLY A 116 9.32 26.01 -16.25
CA GLY A 116 9.39 26.60 -14.92
C GLY A 116 8.73 25.79 -13.79
N ALA A 117 8.18 24.60 -14.05
CA ALA A 117 7.64 23.76 -12.99
C ALA A 117 8.76 23.03 -12.24
N SER A 118 8.58 22.77 -10.94
CA SER A 118 9.39 21.82 -10.18
C SER A 118 8.82 20.42 -10.28
N PHE A 119 9.66 19.39 -10.10
CA PHE A 119 9.27 18.00 -10.19
C PHE A 119 9.51 17.27 -8.88
N ILE A 120 8.44 16.81 -8.25
CA ILE A 120 8.45 15.93 -7.08
C ILE A 120 8.23 14.49 -7.56
N PHE A 121 9.10 13.59 -7.13
CA PHE A 121 8.94 12.15 -7.30
C PHE A 121 8.42 11.55 -6.00
N ASP A 122 7.17 11.09 -5.99
CA ASP A 122 6.60 10.35 -4.88
C ASP A 122 6.78 8.85 -5.12
N GLN A 123 7.68 8.26 -4.35
CA GLN A 123 8.08 6.88 -4.48
C GLN A 123 7.18 5.99 -3.63
N HIS A 124 6.12 5.44 -4.25
CA HIS A 124 5.22 4.49 -3.60
C HIS A 124 5.80 3.08 -3.55
N ASP A 125 6.52 2.68 -4.60
CA ASP A 125 7.11 1.36 -4.74
C ASP A 125 8.56 1.41 -5.19
N LEU A 126 9.35 0.42 -4.75
CA LEU A 126 10.66 0.11 -5.30
C LEU A 126 10.47 -0.77 -6.54
N VAL A 127 10.29 -0.17 -7.71
CA VAL A 127 9.92 -0.90 -8.94
C VAL A 127 10.94 -1.97 -9.35
N PRO A 128 12.27 -1.81 -9.15
CA PRO A 128 13.22 -2.90 -9.36
C PRO A 128 12.99 -4.12 -8.47
N GLU A 129 12.72 -3.90 -7.16
CA GLU A 129 12.43 -4.95 -6.20
C GLU A 129 11.06 -5.59 -6.46
N LEU A 130 10.07 -4.79 -6.83
CA LEU A 130 8.75 -5.27 -7.25
C LEU A 130 8.84 -6.17 -8.48
N TYR A 131 9.70 -5.82 -9.45
CA TYR A 131 9.95 -6.67 -10.61
C TYR A 131 10.51 -8.03 -10.20
N LEU A 132 11.50 -8.06 -9.31
CA LEU A 132 12.11 -9.30 -8.83
C LEU A 132 11.13 -10.17 -8.03
N SER A 133 10.24 -9.54 -7.25
CA SER A 133 9.25 -10.27 -6.44
C SER A 133 8.08 -10.84 -7.25
N ARG A 134 7.74 -10.23 -8.39
CA ARG A 134 6.62 -10.66 -9.25
C ARG A 134 7.03 -11.62 -10.37
N PHE A 135 8.26 -11.49 -10.85
CA PHE A 135 8.75 -12.26 -11.99
C PHE A 135 10.00 -13.05 -11.59
N ASP A 136 9.91 -14.34 -11.59
CA ASP A 136 11.04 -15.24 -11.31
C ASP A 136 12.04 -15.29 -12.50
N ARG A 137 12.54 -14.12 -12.88
CA ARG A 137 13.45 -13.94 -14.04
C ARG A 137 14.85 -13.42 -13.65
N GLY A 138 15.06 -13.14 -12.37
CA GLY A 138 16.32 -12.57 -11.90
C GLY A 138 16.61 -11.18 -12.53
N GLN A 139 17.90 -10.82 -12.56
CA GLN A 139 18.37 -9.52 -13.05
C GLN A 139 18.59 -9.50 -14.58
N ASP A 140 17.53 -9.73 -15.33
CA ASP A 140 17.54 -9.76 -16.79
C ASP A 140 17.64 -8.36 -17.44
N PHE A 141 17.46 -8.30 -18.77
CA PHE A 141 17.48 -7.02 -19.51
C PHE A 141 16.36 -6.06 -19.06
N LEU A 142 15.17 -6.57 -18.75
CA LEU A 142 14.05 -5.76 -18.31
C LEU A 142 14.29 -5.18 -16.92
N TYR A 143 14.85 -5.97 -15.99
CA TYR A 143 15.31 -5.47 -14.70
C TYR A 143 16.27 -4.30 -14.84
N ARG A 144 17.29 -4.43 -15.74
CA ARG A 144 18.24 -3.35 -16.00
C ARG A 144 17.58 -2.10 -16.60
N LEU A 145 16.55 -2.29 -17.42
CA LEU A 145 15.75 -1.19 -17.95
C LEU A 145 14.98 -0.48 -16.84
N VAL A 146 14.31 -1.22 -15.97
CA VAL A 146 13.58 -0.67 -14.81
C VAL A 146 14.52 0.13 -13.92
N CYS A 147 15.71 -0.39 -13.58
CA CYS A 147 16.72 0.35 -12.82
C CYS A 147 17.18 1.64 -13.51
N ARG A 148 17.25 1.66 -14.84
CA ARG A 148 17.59 2.88 -15.60
C ARG A 148 16.48 3.92 -15.56
N LEU A 149 15.23 3.49 -15.63
CA LEU A 149 14.05 4.36 -15.53
C LEU A 149 13.94 4.99 -14.14
N GLU A 150 14.08 4.20 -13.10
CA GLU A 150 14.12 4.67 -11.71
C GLU A 150 15.23 5.73 -11.53
N ARG A 151 16.44 5.43 -12.00
CA ARG A 151 17.57 6.39 -11.93
C ARG A 151 17.28 7.68 -12.70
N ALA A 152 16.60 7.59 -13.85
CA ALA A 152 16.22 8.76 -14.63
C ALA A 152 15.16 9.60 -13.91
N THR A 153 14.26 8.96 -13.18
CA THR A 153 13.25 9.61 -12.34
C THR A 153 13.89 10.36 -11.20
N TYR A 154 14.77 9.72 -10.41
CA TYR A 154 15.52 10.39 -9.34
C TYR A 154 16.35 11.58 -9.84
N ARG A 155 17.05 11.44 -10.96
CA ARG A 155 17.86 12.53 -11.55
C ARG A 155 17.00 13.71 -12.02
N THR A 156 15.76 13.47 -12.37
CA THR A 156 14.85 14.52 -12.84
C THR A 156 14.19 15.24 -11.66
N ALA A 157 13.94 14.54 -10.57
CA ALA A 157 13.28 15.07 -9.39
C ALA A 157 14.12 16.17 -8.72
N ASP A 158 13.48 17.27 -8.35
CA ASP A 158 14.02 18.28 -7.45
C ASP A 158 13.93 17.79 -6.01
N VAL A 159 12.77 17.21 -5.69
CA VAL A 159 12.44 16.62 -4.37
C VAL A 159 11.93 15.20 -4.55
N VAL A 160 12.23 14.33 -3.60
CA VAL A 160 11.69 12.96 -3.51
C VAL A 160 10.84 12.86 -2.24
N ILE A 161 9.68 12.29 -2.37
CA ILE A 161 8.85 11.82 -1.26
C ILE A 161 9.05 10.31 -1.16
N ALA A 162 9.37 9.83 0.02
CA ALA A 162 9.54 8.41 0.33
C ALA A 162 8.47 7.97 1.33
N THR A 163 7.98 6.75 1.20
CA THR A 163 6.92 6.22 2.10
C THR A 163 7.43 5.88 3.50
N ASN A 164 8.75 5.68 3.67
CA ASN A 164 9.39 5.36 4.94
C ASN A 164 10.90 5.66 4.90
N GLU A 165 11.59 5.44 6.02
CA GLU A 165 13.04 5.70 6.12
C GLU A 165 13.87 4.74 5.26
N SER A 166 13.46 3.50 5.09
CA SER A 166 14.13 2.53 4.22
C SER A 166 14.11 2.99 2.74
N TYR A 167 12.97 3.53 2.28
CA TYR A 167 12.87 4.12 0.94
C TYR A 167 13.68 5.41 0.82
N ARG A 168 13.73 6.22 1.87
CA ARG A 168 14.62 7.39 1.93
C ARG A 168 16.09 6.98 1.77
N GLU A 169 16.54 5.93 2.45
CA GLU A 169 17.90 5.39 2.29
C GLU A 169 18.17 4.95 0.84
N VAL A 170 17.18 4.33 0.17
CA VAL A 170 17.30 3.97 -1.25
C VAL A 170 17.38 5.21 -2.14
N ALA A 171 16.56 6.24 -1.90
CA ALA A 171 16.62 7.48 -2.65
C ALA A 171 17.97 8.19 -2.52
N GLN A 172 18.58 8.13 -1.33
CA GLN A 172 19.91 8.71 -1.08
C GLN A 172 21.04 7.87 -1.67
N SER A 173 21.05 6.57 -1.39
CA SER A 173 22.15 5.67 -1.79
C SER A 173 22.13 5.33 -3.28
N ARG A 174 20.99 4.90 -3.80
CA ARG A 174 20.80 4.47 -5.20
C ARG A 174 20.39 5.64 -6.11
N GLY A 175 19.53 6.52 -5.59
CA GLY A 175 19.05 7.70 -6.31
C GLY A 175 20.05 8.87 -6.33
N GLY A 176 21.05 8.89 -5.43
CA GLY A 176 22.03 9.95 -5.29
C GLY A 176 21.43 11.27 -4.79
N LYS A 177 20.32 11.20 -4.07
CA LYS A 177 19.64 12.35 -3.48
C LYS A 177 20.29 12.79 -2.18
N LYS A 178 20.32 14.10 -1.93
CA LYS A 178 20.80 14.63 -0.65
C LYS A 178 19.74 14.47 0.44
N PRO A 179 20.14 14.48 1.73
CA PRO A 179 19.19 14.34 2.83
C PRO A 179 18.07 15.40 2.85
N ASP A 180 18.37 16.62 2.42
CA ASP A 180 17.44 17.75 2.35
C ASP A 180 16.55 17.73 1.10
N GLU A 181 16.80 16.84 0.15
CA GLU A 181 15.98 16.60 -1.05
C GLU A 181 14.99 15.46 -0.87
N VAL A 182 14.98 14.74 0.29
CA VAL A 182 14.13 13.56 0.51
C VAL A 182 13.30 13.71 1.77
N PHE A 183 11.98 13.68 1.63
CA PHE A 183 11.01 13.81 2.70
C PHE A 183 10.26 12.51 2.91
N VAL A 184 10.08 12.09 4.17
CA VAL A 184 9.32 10.88 4.49
C VAL A 184 7.87 11.26 4.76
N VAL A 185 6.99 10.85 3.85
CA VAL A 185 5.53 11.00 3.97
C VAL A 185 4.93 9.60 4.07
N ARG A 186 4.68 9.13 5.28
CA ARG A 186 4.14 7.79 5.52
C ARG A 186 2.68 7.72 5.11
N SER A 187 2.27 6.60 4.52
CA SER A 187 0.85 6.27 4.40
C SER A 187 0.25 6.12 5.81
N ALA A 188 -0.90 6.70 6.02
CA ALA A 188 -1.63 6.56 7.28
C ALA A 188 -3.08 6.15 6.99
N PRO A 189 -3.70 5.31 7.84
CA PRO A 189 -5.11 4.99 7.67
C PRO A 189 -5.94 6.27 7.87
N ALA A 190 -7.02 6.39 7.11
CA ALA A 190 -8.04 7.40 7.37
C ALA A 190 -8.77 7.00 8.65
N ILE A 191 -8.40 7.61 9.78
CA ILE A 191 -8.91 7.24 11.11
C ILE A 191 -10.44 7.34 11.18
N GLU A 192 -11.03 8.33 10.51
CA GLU A 192 -12.48 8.51 10.44
C GLU A 192 -13.18 7.31 9.80
N ARG A 193 -12.49 6.60 8.92
CA ARG A 193 -12.99 5.40 8.25
C ARG A 193 -12.80 4.13 9.09
N PHE A 194 -11.68 4.02 9.79
CA PHE A 194 -11.35 2.86 10.61
C PHE A 194 -11.79 3.06 12.06
N HIS A 195 -13.04 2.74 12.33
CA HIS A 195 -13.65 2.80 13.67
C HIS A 195 -14.26 1.46 14.02
N SER A 196 -14.21 1.10 15.30
CA SER A 196 -14.81 -0.15 15.78
C SER A 196 -16.34 -0.10 15.64
N VAL A 197 -16.90 -1.18 15.12
CA VAL A 197 -18.35 -1.46 15.10
C VAL A 197 -18.63 -2.68 15.97
N PRO A 198 -19.88 -2.95 16.36
CA PRO A 198 -20.21 -4.16 17.11
C PRO A 198 -19.70 -5.41 16.38
N PRO A 199 -19.03 -6.34 17.08
CA PRO A 199 -18.59 -7.60 16.50
C PRO A 199 -19.77 -8.41 15.95
N ASP A 200 -19.55 -9.11 14.84
CA ASP A 200 -20.52 -10.01 14.25
C ASP A 200 -20.08 -11.47 14.46
N GLU A 201 -20.58 -12.07 15.52
CA GLU A 201 -20.24 -13.45 15.90
C GLU A 201 -20.58 -14.48 14.80
N SER A 202 -21.48 -14.16 13.87
CA SER A 202 -21.78 -15.05 12.74
C SER A 202 -20.61 -15.27 11.80
N LEU A 203 -19.69 -14.30 11.73
CA LEU A 203 -18.47 -14.38 10.93
C LEU A 203 -17.47 -15.39 11.48
N LYS A 204 -17.56 -15.75 12.75
CA LYS A 204 -16.75 -16.79 13.38
C LYS A 204 -17.16 -18.22 12.99
N ARG A 205 -18.26 -18.38 12.27
CA ARG A 205 -18.77 -19.68 11.83
C ARG A 205 -18.96 -20.70 12.98
N GLY A 206 -19.37 -20.22 14.15
CA GLY A 206 -19.53 -21.04 15.35
C GLY A 206 -18.23 -21.40 16.08
N LYS A 207 -17.11 -20.80 15.69
CA LYS A 207 -15.84 -20.95 16.39
C LYS A 207 -15.66 -19.85 17.44
N PRO A 208 -14.91 -20.10 18.52
CA PRO A 208 -14.58 -19.08 19.52
C PRO A 208 -13.79 -17.91 18.98
N TYR A 209 -12.86 -18.15 18.05
CA TYR A 209 -11.89 -17.16 17.57
C TYR A 209 -11.99 -16.92 16.07
N MET A 210 -11.68 -15.68 15.69
CA MET A 210 -11.58 -15.26 14.30
C MET A 210 -10.20 -14.68 13.99
N LEU A 211 -9.58 -15.21 12.94
CA LEU A 211 -8.36 -14.65 12.33
C LEU A 211 -8.72 -13.86 11.08
N CYS A 212 -8.00 -12.79 10.78
CA CYS A 212 -8.32 -11.98 9.62
C CYS A 212 -7.05 -11.59 8.84
N TYR A 213 -7.09 -11.82 7.54
CA TYR A 213 -6.17 -11.23 6.58
C TYR A 213 -6.91 -10.18 5.75
N LEU A 214 -6.31 -9.01 5.55
CA LEU A 214 -6.81 -7.95 4.69
C LEU A 214 -5.73 -7.55 3.69
N GLY A 215 -6.05 -7.59 2.40
CA GLY A 215 -5.11 -7.06 1.39
C GLY A 215 -5.32 -7.58 0.00
N VAL A 216 -4.42 -7.17 -0.88
CA VAL A 216 -4.26 -7.76 -2.20
C VAL A 216 -3.69 -9.17 -2.05
N MET A 217 -4.00 -10.05 -2.97
CA MET A 217 -3.48 -11.42 -3.03
C MET A 217 -2.63 -11.57 -4.29
N GLY A 218 -1.41 -11.03 -4.25
CA GLY A 218 -0.38 -11.21 -5.25
C GLY A 218 0.70 -12.20 -4.76
N PRO A 219 1.64 -12.59 -5.62
CA PRO A 219 2.71 -13.52 -5.25
C PRO A 219 3.57 -13.05 -4.07
N GLN A 220 3.70 -11.73 -3.90
CA GLN A 220 4.51 -11.11 -2.84
C GLN A 220 3.79 -10.96 -1.50
N ASP A 221 2.46 -11.16 -1.45
CA ASP A 221 1.64 -10.82 -0.27
C ASP A 221 1.54 -11.95 0.76
N GLY A 222 2.10 -13.14 0.47
CA GLY A 222 2.29 -14.23 1.42
C GLY A 222 1.03 -14.95 1.90
N VAL A 223 -0.07 -14.87 1.14
CA VAL A 223 -1.31 -15.58 1.51
C VAL A 223 -1.10 -17.09 1.58
N ASP A 224 -0.23 -17.65 0.75
CA ASP A 224 0.20 -19.04 0.78
C ASP A 224 0.93 -19.38 2.09
N TYR A 225 1.80 -18.49 2.58
CA TYR A 225 2.45 -18.64 3.90
C TYR A 225 1.42 -18.61 5.03
N ALA A 226 0.43 -17.71 4.97
CA ALA A 226 -0.65 -17.71 5.95
C ALA A 226 -1.41 -19.03 5.94
N LEU A 227 -1.82 -19.52 4.79
CA LEU A 227 -2.56 -20.79 4.67
C LEU A 227 -1.75 -21.98 5.20
N ARG A 228 -0.46 -22.07 4.88
CA ARG A 228 0.40 -23.12 5.43
C ARG A 228 0.60 -22.98 6.94
N SER A 229 0.73 -21.77 7.46
CA SER A 229 0.77 -21.52 8.91
C SER A 229 -0.54 -21.93 9.59
N LEU A 230 -1.69 -21.69 8.99
CA LEU A 230 -2.99 -22.11 9.51
C LEU A 230 -3.16 -23.65 9.49
N ALA A 231 -2.63 -24.32 8.48
CA ALA A 231 -2.57 -25.79 8.46
C ALA A 231 -1.71 -26.31 9.62
N ARG A 232 -0.57 -25.69 9.90
CA ARG A 232 0.30 -26.04 11.04
C ARG A 232 -0.36 -25.69 12.40
N LEU A 233 -1.14 -24.61 12.48
CA LEU A 233 -1.92 -24.28 13.66
C LEU A 233 -2.93 -25.39 13.99
N ARG A 234 -3.58 -25.96 12.99
CA ARG A 234 -4.49 -27.10 13.14
C ARG A 234 -3.71 -28.39 13.49
N ASP A 235 -2.67 -28.72 12.71
CA ASP A 235 -2.03 -30.04 12.73
C ASP A 235 -0.93 -30.17 13.80
N GLU A 236 -0.11 -29.13 13.99
CA GLU A 236 1.01 -29.16 14.94
C GLU A 236 0.61 -28.59 16.32
N GLN A 237 -0.27 -27.57 16.37
CA GLN A 237 -0.73 -26.97 17.63
C GLN A 237 -2.06 -27.58 18.11
N GLY A 238 -2.68 -28.45 17.32
CA GLY A 238 -3.95 -29.12 17.67
C GLY A 238 -5.14 -28.18 17.79
N ARG A 239 -5.06 -26.95 17.23
CA ARG A 239 -6.10 -25.92 17.36
C ARG A 239 -7.13 -26.02 16.23
N THR A 240 -8.40 -26.18 16.59
CA THR A 240 -9.54 -26.24 15.66
C THR A 240 -10.66 -25.30 16.04
N ASP A 241 -10.43 -24.44 17.02
CA ASP A 241 -11.36 -23.51 17.65
C ASP A 241 -11.34 -22.11 17.02
N TRP A 242 -10.84 -22.01 15.80
CA TRP A 242 -10.71 -20.76 15.04
C TRP A 242 -11.38 -20.85 13.66
N HIS A 243 -11.74 -19.70 13.13
CA HIS A 243 -12.10 -19.48 11.72
C HIS A 243 -11.30 -18.32 11.18
N ALA A 244 -10.89 -18.36 9.90
CA ALA A 244 -10.10 -17.31 9.27
C ALA A 244 -10.83 -16.70 8.07
N ALA A 245 -10.87 -15.38 7.98
CA ALA A 245 -11.36 -14.67 6.81
C ALA A 245 -10.23 -14.00 6.05
N PHE A 246 -10.15 -14.27 4.75
CA PHE A 246 -9.25 -13.61 3.81
C PHE A 246 -10.04 -12.58 3.01
N VAL A 247 -9.87 -11.31 3.39
CA VAL A 247 -10.60 -10.18 2.81
C VAL A 247 -9.74 -9.49 1.75
N GLY A 248 -10.22 -9.50 0.52
CA GLY A 248 -9.53 -8.90 -0.62
C GLY A 248 -9.51 -9.81 -1.84
N GLY A 249 -8.75 -9.44 -2.84
CA GLY A 249 -8.60 -10.19 -4.07
C GLY A 249 -7.31 -9.83 -4.78
N GLY A 250 -6.98 -10.50 -5.86
CA GLY A 250 -5.75 -10.24 -6.61
C GLY A 250 -5.43 -11.38 -7.58
N ASP A 251 -4.26 -11.31 -8.18
CA ASP A 251 -3.85 -12.20 -9.26
C ASP A 251 -3.77 -13.69 -8.83
N THR A 252 -3.51 -13.94 -7.53
CA THR A 252 -3.40 -15.30 -7.00
C THR A 252 -4.64 -15.80 -6.26
N PHE A 253 -5.74 -15.04 -6.26
CA PHE A 253 -6.96 -15.36 -5.50
C PHE A 253 -7.43 -16.81 -5.72
N ASP A 254 -7.64 -17.21 -6.96
CA ASP A 254 -8.14 -18.56 -7.28
C ASP A 254 -7.12 -19.66 -6.88
N ALA A 255 -5.84 -19.38 -7.01
CA ALA A 255 -4.77 -20.30 -6.58
C ALA A 255 -4.76 -20.46 -5.05
N MET A 256 -5.01 -19.40 -4.29
CA MET A 256 -5.10 -19.45 -2.81
C MET A 256 -6.34 -20.21 -2.34
N VAL A 257 -7.46 -20.03 -3.02
CA VAL A 257 -8.67 -20.86 -2.78
C VAL A 257 -8.40 -22.34 -3.07
N ALA A 258 -7.67 -22.67 -4.13
CA ALA A 258 -7.29 -24.05 -4.41
C ALA A 258 -6.35 -24.61 -3.34
N LEU A 259 -5.31 -23.86 -2.97
CA LEU A 259 -4.34 -24.25 -1.93
C LEU A 259 -5.02 -24.49 -0.57
N SER A 260 -6.00 -23.67 -0.19
CA SER A 260 -6.73 -23.87 1.07
C SER A 260 -7.46 -25.22 1.11
N LYS A 261 -8.00 -25.67 -0.02
CA LYS A 261 -8.65 -27.00 -0.15
C LYS A 261 -7.63 -28.13 -0.10
N GLU A 262 -6.49 -27.98 -0.77
CA GLU A 262 -5.40 -28.97 -0.74
C GLU A 262 -4.85 -29.16 0.68
N LEU A 263 -4.77 -28.07 1.45
CA LEU A 263 -4.37 -28.10 2.86
C LEU A 263 -5.49 -28.58 3.81
N GLY A 264 -6.67 -28.93 3.31
CA GLY A 264 -7.79 -29.36 4.13
C GLY A 264 -8.37 -28.25 5.02
N LEU A 265 -8.31 -26.99 4.59
CA LEU A 265 -8.77 -25.83 5.35
C LEU A 265 -10.15 -25.31 4.89
N ALA A 266 -10.85 -26.04 4.01
CA ALA A 266 -12.11 -25.56 3.42
C ALA A 266 -13.20 -25.21 4.47
N ASP A 267 -13.22 -25.90 5.60
CA ASP A 267 -14.17 -25.65 6.70
C ASP A 267 -13.65 -24.59 7.71
N PHE A 268 -12.44 -24.12 7.54
CA PHE A 268 -11.77 -23.17 8.44
C PHE A 268 -11.56 -21.80 7.85
N VAL A 269 -11.65 -21.65 6.53
CA VAL A 269 -11.23 -20.43 5.83
C VAL A 269 -12.29 -19.97 4.84
N ASP A 270 -12.66 -18.69 4.95
CA ASP A 270 -13.48 -17.99 3.96
C ASP A 270 -12.64 -17.01 3.14
N PHE A 271 -12.88 -16.97 1.83
CA PHE A 271 -12.34 -15.95 0.91
C PHE A 271 -13.48 -15.05 0.45
N THR A 272 -13.48 -13.79 0.88
CA THR A 272 -14.60 -12.88 0.61
C THR A 272 -14.53 -12.20 -0.75
N GLY A 273 -13.36 -12.15 -1.36
CA GLY A 273 -13.09 -11.18 -2.42
C GLY A 273 -13.10 -9.75 -1.89
N ARG A 274 -13.24 -8.77 -2.79
CA ARG A 274 -13.44 -7.37 -2.40
C ARG A 274 -14.85 -7.14 -1.86
N ILE A 275 -14.91 -6.54 -0.68
CA ILE A 275 -16.16 -6.21 0.01
C ILE A 275 -16.28 -4.70 0.24
N PRO A 276 -17.51 -4.17 0.51
CA PRO A 276 -17.70 -2.78 0.93
C PRO A 276 -17.02 -2.47 2.26
N ASP A 277 -16.80 -1.16 2.50
CA ASP A 277 -16.14 -0.69 3.72
C ASP A 277 -16.89 -1.05 5.01
N GLU A 278 -18.23 -1.04 4.97
CA GLU A 278 -19.06 -1.45 6.12
C GLU A 278 -18.82 -2.92 6.52
N ASP A 279 -18.76 -3.80 5.53
CA ASP A 279 -18.46 -5.20 5.77
C ASP A 279 -17.03 -5.39 6.25
N LEU A 280 -16.07 -4.65 5.66
CA LEU A 280 -14.67 -4.68 6.11
C LEU A 280 -14.53 -4.33 7.58
N LEU A 281 -15.23 -3.29 8.06
CA LEU A 281 -15.22 -2.89 9.47
C LEU A 281 -15.80 -4.00 10.37
N ARG A 282 -16.84 -4.72 9.92
CA ARG A 282 -17.41 -5.86 10.65
C ARG A 282 -16.38 -6.99 10.80
N TYR A 283 -15.68 -7.37 9.71
CA TYR A 283 -14.62 -8.38 9.76
C TYR A 283 -13.50 -7.97 10.72
N LEU A 284 -12.97 -6.77 10.57
CA LEU A 284 -11.88 -6.28 11.41
C LEU A 284 -12.30 -6.10 12.87
N SER A 285 -13.54 -5.66 13.13
CA SER A 285 -14.06 -5.54 14.51
C SER A 285 -14.33 -6.88 15.18
N THR A 286 -14.56 -7.94 14.40
CA THR A 286 -14.78 -9.29 14.91
C THR A 286 -13.48 -10.06 15.09
N ALA A 287 -12.42 -9.73 14.35
CA ALA A 287 -11.14 -10.42 14.39
C ALA A 287 -10.49 -10.40 15.78
N ASP A 288 -10.05 -11.55 16.26
CA ASP A 288 -9.26 -11.70 17.47
C ASP A 288 -7.76 -11.47 17.22
N VAL A 289 -7.27 -11.92 16.05
CA VAL A 289 -5.87 -11.73 15.60
C VAL A 289 -5.86 -11.43 14.11
N CYS A 290 -5.05 -10.45 13.70
CA CYS A 290 -4.83 -10.10 12.30
C CYS A 290 -3.48 -10.62 11.79
N LEU A 291 -3.44 -11.00 10.51
CA LEU A 291 -2.29 -11.68 9.90
C LEU A 291 -1.58 -10.78 8.89
N SER A 292 -0.25 -10.63 9.02
CA SER A 292 0.64 -9.98 8.05
C SER A 292 1.74 -10.99 7.64
N PRO A 293 1.41 -11.91 6.74
CA PRO A 293 2.27 -13.05 6.40
C PRO A 293 3.27 -12.74 5.27
N ASP A 294 3.54 -11.48 5.04
CA ASP A 294 4.40 -10.99 3.96
C ASP A 294 5.80 -11.62 4.07
N PRO A 295 6.26 -12.45 3.09
CA PRO A 295 7.51 -13.18 3.20
C PRO A 295 8.71 -12.26 3.06
N LEU A 296 9.84 -12.67 3.66
CA LEU A 296 11.10 -11.94 3.49
C LEU A 296 11.55 -12.00 2.04
N ASN A 297 11.58 -10.85 1.41
CA ASN A 297 12.21 -10.60 0.12
C ASN A 297 12.68 -9.13 0.08
N PRO A 298 13.49 -8.72 -0.90
CA PRO A 298 14.04 -7.36 -0.97
C PRO A 298 13.01 -6.23 -1.00
N LEU A 299 11.78 -6.49 -1.48
CA LEU A 299 10.68 -5.52 -1.46
C LEU A 299 10.03 -5.46 -0.08
N ASN A 300 9.59 -6.59 0.42
CA ASN A 300 8.77 -6.64 1.64
C ASN A 300 9.53 -6.19 2.88
N ASP A 301 10.83 -6.50 2.96
CA ASP A 301 11.66 -6.11 4.12
C ASP A 301 11.70 -4.60 4.36
N VAL A 302 11.61 -3.83 3.29
CA VAL A 302 11.70 -2.37 3.32
C VAL A 302 10.37 -1.65 3.07
N SER A 303 9.27 -2.39 2.87
CA SER A 303 7.96 -1.82 2.54
C SER A 303 7.07 -1.67 3.77
N THR A 304 6.39 -0.52 3.88
CA THR A 304 5.34 -0.33 4.89
C THR A 304 4.05 -0.98 4.41
N MET A 305 3.57 -1.97 5.15
CA MET A 305 2.34 -2.69 4.81
C MET A 305 1.10 -1.91 5.30
N ASN A 306 0.26 -1.45 4.39
CA ASN A 306 -0.96 -0.70 4.72
C ASN A 306 -1.91 -1.49 5.63
N LYS A 307 -2.01 -2.81 5.42
CA LYS A 307 -2.82 -3.70 6.27
C LYS A 307 -2.43 -3.61 7.75
N VAL A 308 -1.13 -3.52 8.04
CA VAL A 308 -0.62 -3.38 9.41
C VAL A 308 -1.11 -2.08 10.04
N MET A 309 -1.10 -0.98 9.29
CA MET A 309 -1.59 0.32 9.75
C MET A 309 -3.11 0.29 9.99
N GLU A 310 -3.86 -0.41 9.13
CA GLU A 310 -5.32 -0.59 9.25
C GLU A 310 -5.68 -1.48 10.46
N TYR A 311 -4.93 -2.56 10.71
CA TYR A 311 -5.11 -3.41 11.91
C TYR A 311 -4.87 -2.62 13.20
N MET A 312 -3.80 -1.82 13.24
CA MET A 312 -3.50 -0.96 14.39
C MET A 312 -4.60 0.09 14.61
N ALA A 313 -5.15 0.69 13.55
CA ALA A 313 -6.27 1.64 13.66
C ALA A 313 -7.51 0.99 14.28
N MET A 314 -7.75 -0.29 13.96
CA MET A 314 -8.85 -1.08 14.53
C MET A 314 -8.53 -1.66 15.91
N GLY A 315 -7.34 -1.41 16.48
CA GLY A 315 -6.93 -1.94 17.76
C GLY A 315 -6.80 -3.46 17.78
N ARG A 316 -6.35 -4.06 16.66
CA ARG A 316 -6.20 -5.53 16.56
C ARG A 316 -4.74 -5.93 16.72
N PRO A 317 -4.45 -6.99 17.50
CA PRO A 317 -3.12 -7.55 17.62
C PRO A 317 -2.73 -8.23 16.30
N ILE A 318 -1.44 -8.23 16.01
CA ILE A 318 -0.90 -8.66 14.71
C ILE A 318 0.10 -9.79 14.92
N VAL A 319 0.05 -10.82 14.07
CA VAL A 319 1.15 -11.75 13.86
C VAL A 319 1.76 -11.44 12.50
N SER A 320 3.07 -11.23 12.46
CA SER A 320 3.83 -10.88 11.27
C SER A 320 5.12 -11.69 11.18
N PHE A 321 5.71 -11.80 10.00
CA PHE A 321 7.13 -12.17 9.90
C PHE A 321 8.02 -11.01 10.34
N ASP A 322 9.22 -11.36 10.83
CA ASP A 322 10.25 -10.41 11.27
C ASP A 322 10.87 -9.72 10.06
N LEU A 323 10.24 -8.63 9.63
CA LEU A 323 10.71 -7.75 8.56
C LEU A 323 11.08 -6.39 9.17
N ARG A 324 12.06 -5.72 8.56
CA ARG A 324 12.57 -4.43 9.02
C ARG A 324 11.45 -3.40 9.19
N GLU A 325 10.67 -3.15 8.15
CA GLU A 325 9.60 -2.12 8.19
C GLU A 325 8.34 -2.59 8.92
N ALA A 326 8.10 -3.89 9.04
CA ALA A 326 7.04 -4.41 9.91
C ALA A 326 7.30 -4.03 11.38
N LYS A 327 8.54 -4.22 11.87
CA LYS A 327 8.94 -3.80 13.22
C LYS A 327 8.87 -2.29 13.42
N VAL A 328 9.31 -1.50 12.44
CA VAL A 328 9.23 -0.04 12.50
C VAL A 328 7.77 0.41 12.57
N SER A 329 6.88 -0.22 11.81
CA SER A 329 5.46 0.14 11.76
C SER A 329 4.72 -0.31 13.01
N ALA A 330 4.70 -1.61 13.31
CA ALA A 330 3.86 -2.15 14.38
C ALA A 330 4.52 -2.10 15.77
N GLY A 331 5.86 -2.20 15.88
CA GLY A 331 6.53 -2.24 17.18
C GLY A 331 5.97 -3.35 18.06
N GLU A 332 5.54 -3.03 19.27
CA GLU A 332 4.94 -3.99 20.22
C GLU A 332 3.45 -4.29 19.94
N ALA A 333 2.86 -3.72 18.90
CA ALA A 333 1.50 -4.09 18.46
C ALA A 333 1.48 -5.39 17.63
N ALA A 334 2.64 -6.00 17.36
CA ALA A 334 2.77 -7.26 16.65
C ALA A 334 3.72 -8.24 17.35
N LEU A 335 3.44 -9.55 17.20
CA LEU A 335 4.41 -10.60 17.44
C LEU A 335 5.08 -10.98 16.12
N TYR A 336 6.37 -11.31 16.19
CA TYR A 336 7.19 -11.53 14.99
C TYR A 336 7.76 -12.94 14.95
N ALA A 337 7.29 -13.73 13.99
CA ALA A 337 7.91 -15.02 13.66
C ALA A 337 9.21 -14.81 12.85
N PRO A 338 10.21 -15.69 12.99
CA PRO A 338 11.36 -15.67 12.09
C PRO A 338 10.92 -15.63 10.63
N PRO A 339 11.66 -14.93 9.75
CA PRO A 339 11.24 -14.77 8.36
C PRO A 339 10.92 -16.11 7.68
N ASN A 340 9.74 -16.20 7.10
CA ASN A 340 9.24 -17.35 6.36
C ASN A 340 9.07 -18.64 7.20
N ASP A 341 9.13 -18.58 8.53
CA ASP A 341 8.89 -19.72 9.41
C ASP A 341 7.39 -19.86 9.73
N GLU A 342 6.71 -20.71 8.98
CA GLU A 342 5.29 -20.98 9.10
C GLU A 342 4.90 -21.66 10.43
N SER A 343 5.79 -22.52 10.97
CA SER A 343 5.55 -23.19 12.26
C SER A 343 5.59 -22.19 13.41
N GLU A 344 6.57 -21.28 13.43
CA GLU A 344 6.66 -20.27 14.47
C GLU A 344 5.52 -19.25 14.34
N PHE A 345 5.13 -18.89 13.11
CA PHE A 345 3.96 -18.03 12.87
C PHE A 345 2.68 -18.66 13.45
N ALA A 346 2.48 -19.98 13.27
CA ALA A 346 1.36 -20.70 13.85
C ALA A 346 1.38 -20.72 15.39
N LYS A 347 2.56 -20.90 16.00
CA LYS A 347 2.70 -20.86 17.47
C LYS A 347 2.35 -19.48 18.04
N LEU A 348 2.77 -18.40 17.37
CA LEU A 348 2.45 -17.04 17.80
C LEU A 348 0.95 -16.75 17.70
N ILE A 349 0.26 -17.29 16.68
CA ILE A 349 -1.20 -17.23 16.61
C ILE A 349 -1.79 -17.96 17.83
N ALA A 350 -1.38 -19.21 18.10
CA ALA A 350 -1.89 -20.00 19.24
C ALA A 350 -1.69 -19.25 20.56
N LEU A 351 -0.51 -18.66 20.78
CA LEU A 351 -0.21 -17.87 21.96
C LEU A 351 -1.19 -16.71 22.14
N LEU A 352 -1.43 -15.93 21.08
CA LEU A 352 -2.38 -14.81 21.15
C LEU A 352 -3.83 -15.27 21.34
N LEU A 353 -4.23 -16.43 20.83
CA LEU A 353 -5.57 -16.96 21.07
C LEU A 353 -5.80 -17.30 22.55
N ASP A 354 -4.73 -17.73 23.25
CA ASP A 354 -4.78 -18.09 24.68
C ASP A 354 -4.62 -16.91 25.62
N ASP A 355 -4.13 -15.75 25.13
CA ASP A 355 -3.86 -14.57 25.96
C ASP A 355 -4.71 -13.35 25.58
N PRO A 356 -5.94 -13.21 26.10
CA PRO A 356 -6.80 -12.07 25.80
C PRO A 356 -6.25 -10.74 26.33
N GLU A 357 -5.48 -10.75 27.42
CA GLU A 357 -4.87 -9.54 27.98
C GLU A 357 -3.77 -9.01 27.04
N GLU A 358 -2.94 -9.90 26.50
CA GLU A 358 -1.92 -9.51 25.53
C GLU A 358 -2.55 -9.01 24.24
N ARG A 359 -3.63 -9.65 23.74
CA ARG A 359 -4.36 -9.12 22.58
C ARG A 359 -4.85 -7.69 22.81
N ARG A 360 -5.43 -7.42 23.98
CA ARG A 360 -5.90 -6.08 24.36
C ARG A 360 -4.76 -5.08 24.43
N ARG A 361 -3.65 -5.43 25.12
CA ARG A 361 -2.46 -4.59 25.27
C ARG A 361 -1.88 -4.20 23.90
N MET A 362 -1.70 -5.19 23.02
CA MET A 362 -1.18 -4.97 21.67
C MET A 362 -2.11 -4.08 20.83
N GLY A 363 -3.42 -4.27 20.94
CA GLY A 363 -4.41 -3.44 20.28
C GLY A 363 -4.32 -1.97 20.70
N GLU A 364 -4.23 -1.71 22.02
CA GLU A 364 -4.08 -0.34 22.58
C GLU A 364 -2.78 0.32 22.11
N LEU A 365 -1.67 -0.43 22.11
CA LEU A 365 -0.39 0.07 21.59
C LEU A 365 -0.45 0.40 20.10
N GLY A 366 -1.13 -0.43 19.30
CA GLY A 366 -1.34 -0.18 17.88
C GLY A 366 -2.11 1.13 17.65
N GLN A 367 -3.22 1.32 18.35
CA GLN A 367 -4.00 2.56 18.26
C GLN A 367 -3.19 3.78 18.68
N ALA A 368 -2.45 3.70 19.79
CA ALA A 368 -1.58 4.79 20.21
C ALA A 368 -0.53 5.18 19.15
N ARG A 369 0.00 4.22 18.41
CA ARG A 369 0.96 4.48 17.32
C ARG A 369 0.33 5.22 16.14
N VAL A 370 -0.83 4.80 15.65
CA VAL A 370 -1.48 5.43 14.49
C VAL A 370 -2.12 6.77 14.81
N HIS A 371 -2.53 7.00 16.06
CA HIS A 371 -3.00 8.31 16.53
C HIS A 371 -1.85 9.26 16.93
N GLY A 372 -0.64 8.73 17.17
CA GLY A 372 0.54 9.47 17.58
C GLY A 372 1.61 9.58 16.48
N PRO A 373 2.72 8.83 16.60
CA PRO A 373 3.88 9.00 15.73
C PRO A 373 3.62 8.65 14.25
N LEU A 374 2.65 7.77 13.97
CA LEU A 374 2.30 7.34 12.61
C LEU A 374 1.02 8.03 12.08
N SER A 375 0.56 9.09 12.71
CA SER A 375 -0.63 9.83 12.29
C SER A 375 -0.38 10.59 10.97
N TRP A 376 -1.45 10.79 10.20
CA TRP A 376 -1.40 11.61 8.98
C TRP A 376 -0.92 13.04 9.26
N GLU A 377 -1.19 13.61 10.43
CA GLU A 377 -0.74 14.98 10.77
C GLU A 377 0.79 15.12 10.71
N ASN A 378 1.56 14.09 11.07
CA ASN A 378 3.01 14.10 10.91
C ASN A 378 3.42 14.01 9.43
N SER A 379 2.77 13.14 8.66
CA SER A 379 2.98 13.02 7.21
C SER A 379 2.60 14.28 6.47
N ARG A 380 1.51 14.94 6.89
CA ARG A 380 1.06 16.24 6.37
C ARG A 380 2.12 17.32 6.48
N LYS A 381 2.78 17.42 7.63
CA LYS A 381 3.88 18.39 7.83
C LYS A 381 5.05 18.13 6.88
N ALA A 382 5.42 16.86 6.71
CA ALA A 382 6.49 16.45 5.80
C ALA A 382 6.11 16.70 4.34
N LEU A 383 4.87 16.44 3.93
CA LEU A 383 4.36 16.73 2.60
C LEU A 383 4.44 18.23 2.27
N LEU A 384 4.00 19.09 3.18
CA LEU A 384 4.06 20.53 2.99
C LEU A 384 5.50 21.03 2.94
N ALA A 385 6.39 20.49 3.76
CA ALA A 385 7.83 20.80 3.71
C ALA A 385 8.46 20.39 2.37
N ALA A 386 8.06 19.22 1.81
CA ALA A 386 8.51 18.78 0.49
C ALA A 386 8.06 19.75 -0.61
N TYR A 387 6.83 20.25 -0.54
CA TYR A 387 6.32 21.24 -1.47
C TYR A 387 6.99 22.61 -1.32
N ASP A 388 7.30 23.02 -0.09
CA ASP A 388 8.07 24.26 0.14
C ASP A 388 9.50 24.16 -0.38
N ALA A 389 10.16 23.01 -0.21
CA ALA A 389 11.49 22.76 -0.77
C ALA A 389 11.50 22.66 -2.30
N ALA A 390 10.39 22.25 -2.92
CA ALA A 390 10.26 22.16 -4.37
C ALA A 390 9.92 23.51 -5.03
N ARG A 391 9.57 24.54 -4.26
CA ARG A 391 9.29 25.87 -4.86
C ARG A 391 10.55 26.45 -5.52
N PRO A 392 10.43 26.99 -6.75
CA PRO A 392 11.54 27.63 -7.43
C PRO A 392 12.01 28.92 -6.74
#